data_9109cf842768612a79c9c4563d306ec5
#
_entry.id   9109cf842768612a79c9c4563d306ec5
#
_cell.length_a   1.000
_cell.length_b   1.000
_cell.length_c   1.000
_cell.angle_alpha   90.00
_cell.angle_beta   90.00
_cell.angle_gamma   90.00
#
_symmetry.space_group_name_H-M   'P 1'
#
loop_
_entity.id
_entity.type
_entity.pdbx_description
1 polymer ?
#
loop_
_entity_poly.entity_id
_entity_poly.type
_entity_poly.pdbx_seq_one_letter_code
_entity_poly.pdbx_strand_id
1 'polypeptide(L)'
;MKLVDFGSAVVVDPSEPRPSYTLFFGTTAYAASEVLQKKPYRAPPAEIWTLGVLLSYLLTGASPFPTERDAIAGRVSLAVHASVHVPESAEQLMMRCLDPDPERRANIHEVHAHPWLVGAMDLPLEERIL
;
A
#
# COMPACT_ATOMS: atom_id res chain seq x y z
N MET A 1 -6.55 -0.25 17.79
CA MET A 1 -6.37 0.77 16.72
C MET A 1 -7.71 1.42 16.42
N LYS A 2 -7.76 2.73 16.15
CA LYS A 2 -8.95 3.46 15.70
C LYS A 2 -8.65 4.17 14.39
N LEU A 3 -9.61 4.15 13.45
CA LEU A 3 -9.54 4.94 12.22
C LEU A 3 -10.19 6.30 12.47
N VAL A 4 -9.55 7.35 11.98
CA VAL A 4 -9.98 8.74 12.10
C VAL A 4 -9.76 9.46 10.77
N ASP A 5 -10.33 10.66 10.64
CA ASP A 5 -10.14 11.53 9.47
C ASP A 5 -10.71 10.94 8.16
N PHE A 6 -12.05 10.95 8.08
CA PHE A 6 -12.78 10.50 6.89
C PHE A 6 -13.02 11.61 5.85
N GLY A 7 -12.32 12.76 5.97
CA GLY A 7 -12.52 13.92 5.09
C GLY A 7 -12.25 13.66 3.61
N SER A 8 -11.41 12.68 3.30
CA SER A 8 -11.10 12.25 1.91
C SER A 8 -11.66 10.87 1.58
N ALA A 9 -12.51 10.30 2.43
CA ALA A 9 -13.08 8.98 2.21
C ALA A 9 -14.20 9.04 1.15
N VAL A 10 -14.29 7.99 0.34
CA VAL A 10 -15.37 7.78 -0.61
C VAL A 10 -16.07 6.46 -0.33
N VAL A 11 -17.37 6.41 -0.55
CA VAL A 11 -18.12 5.15 -0.50
C VAL A 11 -17.99 4.46 -1.85
N VAL A 12 -17.51 3.22 -1.83
CA VAL A 12 -17.42 2.38 -3.02
C VAL A 12 -18.62 1.45 -3.01
N ASP A 13 -19.55 1.62 -3.96
CA ASP A 13 -20.67 0.72 -4.15
C ASP A 13 -20.23 -0.45 -5.05
N PRO A 14 -20.27 -1.70 -4.57
CA PRO A 14 -19.90 -2.87 -5.36
C PRO A 14 -20.80 -3.11 -6.58
N SER A 15 -22.02 -2.55 -6.58
CA SER A 15 -23.00 -2.69 -7.67
C SER A 15 -22.82 -1.67 -8.79
N GLU A 16 -22.08 -0.56 -8.54
CA GLU A 16 -21.82 0.45 -9.55
C GLU A 16 -20.64 0.09 -10.46
N PRO A 17 -20.69 0.49 -11.75
CA PRO A 17 -19.56 0.37 -12.63
C PRO A 17 -18.41 1.23 -12.07
N ARG A 18 -17.32 0.58 -11.75
CA ARG A 18 -16.03 1.02 -11.16
C ARG A 18 -15.77 2.52 -11.34
N PRO A 19 -16.09 3.39 -10.37
CA PRO A 19 -15.93 4.84 -10.52
C PRO A 19 -14.46 5.20 -10.70
N SER A 20 -14.21 6.14 -11.61
CA SER A 20 -12.89 6.67 -11.90
C SER A 20 -12.79 8.10 -11.38
N TYR A 21 -11.69 8.42 -10.75
CA TYR A 21 -11.39 9.72 -10.16
C TYR A 21 -10.27 10.42 -10.93
N THR A 22 -10.35 11.74 -11.02
CA THR A 22 -9.33 12.59 -11.67
C THR A 22 -8.70 13.58 -10.69
N LEU A 23 -9.35 13.82 -9.57
CA LEU A 23 -8.85 14.69 -8.50
C LEU A 23 -8.31 13.84 -7.36
N PHE A 24 -7.15 14.18 -6.89
CA PHE A 24 -6.50 13.54 -5.74
C PHE A 24 -6.56 14.48 -4.53
N PHE A 25 -7.03 13.94 -3.41
CA PHE A 25 -7.01 14.59 -2.11
C PHE A 25 -6.19 13.73 -1.16
N GLY A 26 -5.05 14.24 -0.69
CA GLY A 26 -4.17 13.50 0.22
C GLY A 26 -2.72 13.95 0.15
N THR A 27 -1.86 13.20 0.83
CA THR A 27 -0.42 13.45 0.87
C THR A 27 0.27 12.77 -0.32
N THR A 28 0.95 13.54 -1.15
CA THR A 28 1.60 13.08 -2.39
C THR A 28 2.58 11.93 -2.17
N ALA A 29 3.26 11.89 -1.01
CA ALA A 29 4.19 10.81 -0.67
C ALA A 29 3.54 9.42 -0.61
N TYR A 30 2.22 9.34 -0.46
CA TYR A 30 1.45 8.09 -0.44
C TYR A 30 0.68 7.84 -1.75
N ALA A 31 0.72 8.80 -2.69
CA ALA A 31 -0.06 8.72 -3.92
C ALA A 31 0.44 7.61 -4.85
N ALA A 32 -0.50 6.88 -5.43
CA ALA A 32 -0.20 5.80 -6.37
C ALA A 32 0.41 6.32 -7.68
N SER A 33 1.14 5.46 -8.39
CA SER A 33 1.86 5.80 -9.62
C SER A 33 0.95 6.43 -10.68
N GLU A 34 -0.26 5.91 -10.87
CA GLU A 34 -1.26 6.44 -11.79
C GLU A 34 -1.77 7.83 -11.36
N VAL A 35 -1.88 8.07 -10.06
CA VAL A 35 -2.26 9.38 -9.49
C VAL A 35 -1.17 10.41 -9.74
N LEU A 36 0.09 10.05 -9.49
CA LEU A 36 1.26 10.90 -9.75
C LEU A 36 1.39 11.26 -11.24
N GLN A 37 1.01 10.34 -12.12
CA GLN A 37 0.96 10.56 -13.56
C GLN A 37 -0.25 11.39 -14.01
N LYS A 38 -1.11 11.85 -13.08
CA LYS A 38 -2.35 12.58 -13.38
C LYS A 38 -3.30 11.82 -14.31
N LYS A 39 -3.27 10.51 -14.28
CA LYS A 39 -4.20 9.64 -15.00
C LYS A 39 -5.49 9.46 -14.19
N PRO A 40 -6.62 9.19 -14.85
CA PRO A 40 -7.80 8.70 -14.14
C PRO A 40 -7.46 7.44 -13.35
N TYR A 41 -7.92 7.35 -12.11
CA TYR A 41 -7.60 6.24 -11.21
C TYR A 41 -8.84 5.70 -10.51
N ARG A 42 -8.75 4.46 -10.04
CA ARG A 42 -9.77 3.81 -9.21
C ARG A 42 -9.32 3.80 -7.74
N ALA A 43 -10.24 4.10 -6.82
CA ALA A 43 -9.92 4.18 -5.41
C ALA A 43 -9.36 2.86 -4.84
N PRO A 44 -9.97 1.66 -5.05
CA PRO A 44 -9.45 0.44 -4.44
C PRO A 44 -7.99 0.13 -4.78
N PRO A 45 -7.53 0.13 -6.05
CA PRO A 45 -6.11 -0.07 -6.35
C PRO A 45 -5.19 1.02 -5.78
N ALA A 46 -5.63 2.28 -5.77
CA ALA A 46 -4.83 3.37 -5.22
C ALA A 46 -4.64 3.23 -3.70
N GLU A 47 -5.67 2.77 -2.98
CA GLU A 47 -5.57 2.49 -1.54
C GLU A 47 -4.65 1.31 -1.22
N ILE A 48 -4.63 0.27 -2.06
CA ILE A 48 -3.65 -0.83 -1.90
C ILE A 48 -2.22 -0.33 -2.03
N TRP A 49 -1.96 0.60 -2.96
CA TRP A 49 -0.65 1.24 -3.05
C TRP A 49 -0.31 2.00 -1.75
N THR A 50 -1.25 2.79 -1.23
CA THR A 50 -1.07 3.52 0.03
C THR A 50 -0.76 2.58 1.19
N LEU A 51 -1.42 1.42 1.26
CA LEU A 51 -1.09 0.36 2.24
C LEU A 51 0.35 -0.15 2.06
N GLY A 52 0.82 -0.34 0.84
CA GLY A 52 2.19 -0.75 0.55
C GLY A 52 3.22 0.29 1.03
N VAL A 53 2.95 1.58 0.80
CA VAL A 53 3.79 2.67 1.32
C VAL A 53 3.80 2.69 2.85
N LEU A 54 2.63 2.57 3.48
CA LEU A 54 2.50 2.50 4.94
C LEU A 54 3.27 1.29 5.49
N LEU A 55 3.17 0.13 4.86
CA LEU A 55 3.89 -1.07 5.25
C LEU A 55 5.41 -0.85 5.21
N SER A 56 5.93 -0.18 4.17
CA SER A 56 7.33 0.20 4.10
C SER A 56 7.74 1.04 5.32
N TYR A 57 6.99 2.08 5.65
CA TYR A 57 7.27 2.91 6.83
C TYR A 57 7.26 2.10 8.14
N LEU A 58 6.30 1.21 8.31
CA LEU A 58 6.21 0.38 9.52
C LEU A 58 7.38 -0.61 9.64
N LEU A 59 7.86 -1.15 8.53
CA LEU A 59 8.93 -2.15 8.53
C LEU A 59 10.33 -1.53 8.54
N THR A 60 10.51 -0.38 7.88
CA THR A 60 11.85 0.18 7.63
C THR A 60 12.06 1.58 8.20
N GLY A 61 10.99 2.25 8.59
CA GLY A 61 11.02 3.66 9.01
C GLY A 61 11.16 4.66 7.86
N ALA A 62 11.12 4.18 6.58
CA ALA A 62 11.39 5.00 5.41
C ALA A 62 10.35 4.81 4.28
N SER A 63 10.28 5.81 3.39
CA SER A 63 9.53 5.71 2.15
C SER A 63 10.15 4.64 1.23
N PRO A 64 9.32 3.84 0.55
CA PRO A 64 9.82 2.89 -0.44
C PRO A 64 10.34 3.57 -1.71
N PHE A 65 10.05 4.85 -1.90
CA PHE A 65 10.45 5.62 -3.08
C PHE A 65 11.22 6.87 -2.69
N PRO A 66 12.50 6.99 -3.07
CA PRO A 66 13.30 8.19 -2.85
C PRO A 66 12.75 9.42 -3.57
N THR A 67 12.17 9.23 -4.75
CA THR A 67 11.60 10.31 -5.57
C THR A 67 10.26 9.90 -6.21
N GLU A 68 9.48 10.90 -6.62
CA GLU A 68 8.24 10.68 -7.37
C GLU A 68 8.48 9.89 -8.68
N ARG A 69 9.61 10.12 -9.35
CA ARG A 69 10.02 9.35 -10.54
C ARG A 69 10.22 7.87 -10.24
N ASP A 70 10.74 7.56 -9.06
CA ASP A 70 10.91 6.16 -8.64
C ASP A 70 9.56 5.52 -8.36
N ALA A 71 8.63 6.24 -7.74
CA ALA A 71 7.26 5.77 -7.54
C ALA A 71 6.54 5.49 -8.88
N ILE A 72 6.61 6.43 -9.82
CA ILE A 72 6.02 6.27 -11.16
C ILE A 72 6.63 5.06 -11.89
N ALA A 73 7.92 4.85 -11.74
CA ALA A 73 8.63 3.74 -12.39
C ALA A 73 8.58 2.40 -11.62
N GLY A 74 7.97 2.38 -10.41
CA GLY A 74 7.92 1.21 -9.55
C GLY A 74 9.30 0.78 -9.01
N ARG A 75 10.26 1.70 -8.92
CA ARG A 75 11.61 1.42 -8.39
C ARG A 75 11.61 1.52 -6.87
N VAL A 76 11.23 0.44 -6.22
CA VAL A 76 11.25 0.33 -4.76
C VAL A 76 12.69 0.31 -4.27
N SER A 77 13.00 1.17 -3.29
CA SER A 77 14.27 1.17 -2.57
C SER A 77 14.00 0.86 -1.11
N LEU A 78 14.38 -0.33 -0.69
CA LEU A 78 14.40 -0.69 0.72
C LEU A 78 15.72 -0.20 1.31
N ALA A 79 15.80 1.10 1.59
CA ALA A 79 16.90 1.66 2.35
C ALA A 79 16.77 1.21 3.82
N VAL A 80 17.02 -0.07 4.05
CA VAL A 80 16.99 -0.66 5.39
C VAL A 80 18.23 -0.17 6.13
N HIS A 81 18.06 0.50 7.27
CA HIS A 81 19.16 0.61 8.22
C HIS A 81 19.69 -0.81 8.48
N ALA A 82 20.99 -1.00 8.44
CA ALA A 82 21.67 -2.31 8.51
C ALA A 82 21.26 -3.18 9.72
N SER A 83 20.50 -2.62 10.66
CA SER A 83 19.98 -3.29 11.86
C SER A 83 18.53 -3.79 11.74
N VAL A 84 17.83 -3.48 10.66
CA VAL A 84 16.41 -3.88 10.48
C VAL A 84 16.34 -5.05 9.52
N HIS A 85 15.88 -6.19 10.01
CA HIS A 85 15.58 -7.35 9.17
C HIS A 85 14.12 -7.32 8.75
N VAL A 86 13.85 -7.14 7.47
CA VAL A 86 12.51 -7.26 6.90
C VAL A 86 12.28 -8.72 6.50
N PRO A 87 11.25 -9.40 7.03
CA PRO A 87 10.94 -10.76 6.60
C PRO A 87 10.65 -10.80 5.10
N GLU A 88 11.16 -11.81 4.40
CA GLU A 88 10.97 -11.97 2.96
C GLU A 88 9.48 -11.97 2.56
N SER A 89 8.62 -12.62 3.35
CA SER A 89 7.18 -12.63 3.11
C SER A 89 6.53 -11.24 3.25
N ALA A 90 7.03 -10.39 4.15
CA ALA A 90 6.56 -9.01 4.28
C ALA A 90 7.00 -8.16 3.07
N GLU A 91 8.25 -8.34 2.62
CA GLU A 91 8.75 -7.70 1.41
C GLU A 91 7.94 -8.11 0.17
N GLN A 92 7.64 -9.40 0.02
CA GLN A 92 6.79 -9.90 -1.07
C GLN A 92 5.41 -9.25 -1.08
N LEU A 93 4.75 -9.15 0.09
CA LEU A 93 3.45 -8.44 0.18
C LEU A 93 3.58 -6.98 -0.23
N MET A 94 4.58 -6.30 0.30
CA MET A 94 4.83 -4.89 0.00
C MET A 94 5.04 -4.67 -1.51
N MET A 95 5.88 -5.48 -2.15
CA MET A 95 6.13 -5.39 -3.60
C MET A 95 4.87 -5.62 -4.43
N ARG A 96 3.99 -6.53 -4.00
CA ARG A 96 2.69 -6.74 -4.67
C ARG A 96 1.73 -5.57 -4.51
N CYS A 97 1.79 -4.86 -3.37
CA CYS A 97 1.01 -3.64 -3.16
C CYS A 97 1.56 -2.46 -3.96
N LEU A 98 2.87 -2.44 -4.22
CA LEU A 98 3.58 -1.35 -4.89
C LEU A 98 3.84 -1.62 -6.39
N ASP A 99 3.07 -2.51 -7.03
CA ASP A 99 3.11 -2.65 -8.49
C ASP A 99 2.61 -1.35 -9.15
N PRO A 100 3.40 -0.71 -10.02
CA PRO A 100 3.00 0.53 -10.67
C PRO A 100 1.80 0.38 -11.61
N ASP A 101 1.51 -0.83 -12.07
CA ASP A 101 0.32 -1.14 -12.86
C ASP A 101 -0.85 -1.50 -11.93
N PRO A 102 -1.91 -0.66 -11.83
CA PRO A 102 -3.04 -0.91 -10.94
C PRO A 102 -3.82 -2.19 -11.26
N GLU A 103 -3.72 -2.72 -12.49
CA GLU A 103 -4.37 -3.98 -12.88
C GLU A 103 -3.58 -5.22 -12.44
N ARG A 104 -2.28 -5.08 -12.21
CA ARG A 104 -1.38 -6.14 -11.71
C ARG A 104 -1.21 -6.08 -10.21
N ARG A 105 -1.47 -4.91 -9.62
CA ARG A 105 -1.37 -4.67 -8.19
C ARG A 105 -2.30 -5.61 -7.42
N ALA A 106 -1.85 -6.10 -6.26
CA ALA A 106 -2.69 -6.91 -5.39
C ALA A 106 -4.01 -6.21 -5.07
N ASN A 107 -5.09 -6.98 -4.98
CA ASN A 107 -6.36 -6.51 -4.46
C ASN A 107 -6.47 -6.80 -2.96
N ILE A 108 -7.51 -6.28 -2.31
CA ILE A 108 -7.68 -6.42 -0.85
C ILE A 108 -7.83 -7.88 -0.39
N HIS A 109 -8.42 -8.75 -1.21
CA HIS A 109 -8.57 -10.16 -0.87
C HIS A 109 -7.21 -10.88 -0.92
N GLU A 110 -6.37 -10.57 -1.92
CA GLU A 110 -5.01 -11.10 -2.02
C GLU A 110 -4.12 -10.59 -0.88
N VAL A 111 -4.25 -9.32 -0.50
CA VAL A 111 -3.56 -8.76 0.67
C VAL A 111 -3.97 -9.51 1.94
N HIS A 112 -5.28 -9.65 2.18
CA HIS A 112 -5.81 -10.32 3.37
C HIS A 112 -5.39 -11.80 3.45
N ALA A 113 -5.34 -12.49 2.32
CA ALA A 113 -4.96 -13.91 2.24
C ALA A 113 -3.44 -14.13 2.16
N HIS A 114 -2.63 -13.07 2.22
CA HIS A 114 -1.19 -13.21 2.06
C HIS A 114 -0.56 -13.96 3.24
N PRO A 115 0.36 -14.92 3.00
CA PRO A 115 0.93 -15.77 4.05
C PRO A 115 1.53 -15.00 5.23
N TRP A 116 2.13 -13.83 4.98
CA TRP A 116 2.67 -12.99 6.05
C TRP A 116 1.60 -12.51 7.03
N LEU A 117 0.42 -12.09 6.56
CA LEU A 117 -0.68 -11.65 7.42
C LEU A 117 -1.37 -12.83 8.09
N VAL A 118 -1.61 -13.92 7.34
CA VAL A 118 -2.22 -15.14 7.90
C VAL A 118 -1.35 -15.71 9.02
N GLY A 119 -0.04 -15.83 8.79
CA GLY A 119 0.90 -16.30 9.82
C GLY A 119 0.94 -15.41 11.08
N ALA A 120 0.80 -14.08 10.90
CA ALA A 120 0.71 -13.15 12.03
C ALA A 120 -0.62 -13.27 12.79
N MET A 121 -1.71 -13.66 12.11
CA MET A 121 -3.02 -13.86 12.75
C MET A 121 -3.08 -15.15 13.60
N ASP A 122 -2.24 -16.13 13.29
CA ASP A 122 -2.16 -17.40 14.03
C ASP A 122 -1.31 -17.30 15.31
N LEU A 123 -0.58 -16.19 15.51
CA LEU A 123 0.16 -15.95 16.73
C LEU A 123 -0.79 -15.63 17.90
N PRO A 124 -0.44 -16.05 19.16
CA PRO A 124 -1.15 -15.61 20.35
C PRO A 124 -1.24 -14.10 20.45
N LEU A 125 -2.33 -13.56 20.99
CA LEU A 125 -2.54 -12.10 21.10
C LEU A 125 -1.38 -11.38 21.78
N GLU A 126 -0.71 -12.04 22.73
CA GLU A 126 0.44 -11.52 23.47
C GLU A 126 1.68 -11.32 22.56
N GLU A 127 1.83 -12.13 21.52
CA GLU A 127 2.93 -12.04 20.55
C GLU A 127 2.61 -11.12 19.35
N ARG A 128 1.33 -10.72 19.18
CA ARG A 128 0.91 -9.81 18.10
C ARG A 128 1.21 -8.33 18.39
N ILE A 129 1.61 -8.00 19.61
CA ILE A 129 1.76 -6.61 20.09
C ILE A 129 3.24 -6.19 20.16
N LEU A 130 4.15 -7.11 19.94
CA LEU A 130 5.59 -6.87 19.87
C LEU A 130 6.06 -6.86 18.44
#